data_942811f16d1cd2c5e042130762d6cfbd
#
_entry.id   942811f16d1cd2c5e042130762d6cfbd
#
_cell.length_a   1.000
_cell.length_b   1.000
_cell.length_c   1.000
_cell.angle_alpha   90.00
_cell.angle_beta   90.00
_cell.angle_gamma   90.00
#
_symmetry.space_group_name_H-M   'P 1'
#
loop_
_entity.id
_entity.type
_entity.pdbx_description
1 polymer ?
#
loop_
_entity_poly.entity_id
_entity_poly.type
_entity_poly.pdbx_seq_one_letter_code
_entity_poly.pdbx_strand_id
1 'polypeptide(L)'
;MPCITYIKPKDEMIMYCDKPIIILPEKISVLRDVKNQSIYTDFEQYSIYYKNIIYPYSEEYDVQIECEFGKNLGNCWRLEEFNDIADTFLLTLKIYGYYGKLLAEKSCRVQIFEKKEYPTVNLLCIGDSMTMAETYIAHTVNKLKNINTIGLRNISHNVNHEGRGGWTCSAYFEKYTDDGWGISPFLFPEGFDGKEYYGDKKFYEYMLNSNTDYSHIGTSVTPIQDGMVICDNDKLYRYSKGIYDVVCENPVFKFDFSKYMERYSMPTPDIVSILFGANEFQICSYSEFDNELNKFICNLNNIIEAIHKYNHNIKIIINLPICGGDQYSWGTQLGCKSSAKQYEYCIKMACSAITDLFDRRRNENIFVCPMLAVCDTVNGFQSDYIKSNIYSEHFERHITNWVHPSEIGYKQIGDALAGVIADICDN
;
A
#
# COMPACT_ATOMS: atom_id res chain seq x y z
N MET A 1 -15.06 -14.65 -14.17
CA MET A 1 -15.67 -15.22 -12.94
C MET A 1 -16.50 -14.13 -12.29
N PRO A 2 -17.58 -14.40 -11.55
CA PRO A 2 -18.31 -13.33 -10.85
C PRO A 2 -17.37 -12.70 -9.82
N CYS A 3 -17.30 -11.36 -9.81
CA CYS A 3 -16.64 -10.62 -8.74
C CYS A 3 -17.17 -11.11 -7.39
N ILE A 4 -16.25 -11.38 -6.46
CA ILE A 4 -16.65 -11.66 -5.07
C ILE A 4 -17.21 -10.35 -4.52
N THR A 5 -18.52 -10.27 -4.45
CA THR A 5 -19.18 -9.13 -3.82
C THR A 5 -19.00 -9.28 -2.31
N TYR A 6 -18.32 -8.33 -1.68
CA TYR A 6 -18.29 -8.26 -0.23
C TYR A 6 -19.72 -7.93 0.25
N ILE A 7 -20.43 -8.97 0.65
CA ILE A 7 -21.74 -8.80 1.29
C ILE A 7 -21.47 -8.66 2.77
N LYS A 8 -21.47 -7.43 3.26
CA LYS A 8 -21.52 -7.17 4.70
C LYS A 8 -22.72 -7.94 5.25
N PRO A 9 -22.57 -8.70 6.35
CA PRO A 9 -23.72 -9.37 6.97
C PRO A 9 -24.85 -8.36 7.19
N LYS A 10 -26.05 -8.66 6.70
CA LYS A 10 -27.18 -7.74 6.64
C LYS A 10 -27.69 -7.20 7.99
N ASP A 11 -27.19 -7.73 9.10
CA ASP A 11 -27.69 -7.41 10.45
C ASP A 11 -26.87 -6.33 11.19
N GLU A 12 -25.85 -5.73 10.54
CA GLU A 12 -25.10 -4.60 11.09
C GLU A 12 -25.15 -3.38 10.16
N MET A 13 -26.33 -2.85 9.95
CA MET A 13 -26.45 -1.46 9.56
C MET A 13 -25.93 -0.62 10.72
N ILE A 14 -24.78 0.07 10.50
CA ILE A 14 -24.13 0.90 11.51
C ILE A 14 -25.04 2.09 11.86
N MET A 15 -26.02 1.85 12.67
CA MET A 15 -26.53 2.83 13.61
C MET A 15 -25.75 2.61 14.90
N TYR A 16 -24.73 3.45 15.16
CA TYR A 16 -23.93 3.46 16.38
C TYR A 16 -23.49 2.05 16.80
N CYS A 17 -22.36 1.61 16.26
CA CYS A 17 -21.74 0.39 16.74
C CYS A 17 -21.35 0.61 18.20
N ASP A 18 -22.14 0.09 19.14
CA ASP A 18 -21.84 0.14 20.58
C ASP A 18 -20.55 -0.61 20.94
N LYS A 19 -19.95 -1.26 19.97
CA LYS A 19 -18.73 -2.03 20.15
C LYS A 19 -17.66 -1.64 19.13
N PRO A 20 -16.46 -1.25 19.56
CA PRO A 20 -15.35 -1.02 18.68
C PRO A 20 -14.91 -2.32 17.99
N ILE A 21 -14.40 -2.20 16.74
CA ILE A 21 -13.69 -3.28 16.07
C ILE A 21 -12.19 -3.11 16.26
N ILE A 22 -11.45 -4.22 16.20
CA ILE A 22 -9.99 -4.25 16.26
C ILE A 22 -9.45 -4.79 14.94
N ILE A 23 -8.69 -3.96 14.22
CA ILE A 23 -8.15 -4.22 12.88
C ILE A 23 -6.71 -4.71 13.02
N LEU A 24 -6.53 -6.00 13.19
CA LEU A 24 -5.21 -6.65 13.23
C LEU A 24 -5.27 -7.97 12.46
N PRO A 25 -4.22 -8.35 11.72
CA PRO A 25 -4.12 -9.70 11.17
C PRO A 25 -3.93 -10.74 12.29
N GLU A 26 -4.17 -12.01 11.99
CA GLU A 26 -3.93 -13.12 12.93
C GLU A 26 -2.44 -13.29 13.27
N LYS A 27 -1.56 -12.81 12.40
CA LYS A 27 -0.10 -12.87 12.58
C LYS A 27 0.56 -11.53 12.25
N ILE A 28 1.45 -11.11 13.11
CA ILE A 28 2.36 -9.98 12.91
C ILE A 28 3.78 -10.52 12.88
N SER A 29 4.51 -10.20 11.81
CA SER A 29 5.89 -10.61 11.59
C SER A 29 6.81 -9.43 11.85
N VAL A 30 7.78 -9.60 12.74
CA VAL A 30 8.72 -8.55 13.17
C VAL A 30 10.14 -8.99 12.84
N LEU A 31 10.89 -8.17 12.11
CA LEU A 31 12.30 -8.42 11.82
C LEU A 31 13.19 -7.79 12.88
N ARG A 32 14.07 -8.59 13.50
CA ARG A 32 15.05 -8.19 14.51
C ARG A 32 16.46 -8.16 13.90
N ASP A 33 17.20 -7.06 14.07
CA ASP A 33 18.62 -6.98 13.72
C ASP A 33 19.51 -7.11 14.96
N VAL A 34 19.98 -8.31 15.24
CA VAL A 34 20.78 -8.63 16.43
C VAL A 34 22.20 -8.05 16.38
N LYS A 35 22.69 -7.67 15.19
CA LYS A 35 24.11 -7.30 15.00
C LYS A 35 24.43 -5.83 15.27
N ASN A 36 23.43 -4.96 15.35
CA ASN A 36 23.60 -3.51 15.50
C ASN A 36 23.27 -2.98 16.90
N GLN A 37 23.47 -3.77 17.95
CA GLN A 37 23.39 -3.27 19.32
C GLN A 37 24.58 -2.37 19.65
N SER A 38 24.65 -1.21 19.04
CA SER A 38 25.46 -0.10 19.54
C SER A 38 24.77 0.50 20.75
N ILE A 39 25.48 0.55 21.86
CA ILE A 39 25.02 0.98 23.18
C ILE A 39 24.43 2.41 23.19
N TYR A 40 24.42 3.13 22.07
CA TYR A 40 24.20 4.59 22.09
C TYR A 40 23.17 5.19 21.12
N THR A 41 22.66 4.50 20.10
CA THR A 41 21.89 5.25 19.07
C THR A 41 20.67 4.61 18.44
N ASP A 42 20.53 3.28 18.37
CA ASP A 42 19.39 2.71 17.62
C ASP A 42 18.73 1.57 18.41
N PHE A 43 17.84 1.92 19.32
CA PHE A 43 16.90 0.93 19.86
C PHE A 43 15.95 0.51 18.77
N GLU A 44 16.06 -0.74 18.32
CA GLU A 44 15.00 -1.33 17.50
C GLU A 44 13.73 -1.37 18.34
N GLN A 45 12.69 -0.75 17.82
CA GLN A 45 11.38 -0.76 18.44
C GLN A 45 10.33 -1.10 17.40
N TYR A 46 9.32 -1.85 17.82
CA TYR A 46 8.13 -2.12 17.03
C TYR A 46 6.90 -1.71 17.82
N SER A 47 6.07 -0.84 17.24
CA SER A 47 4.91 -0.29 17.95
C SER A 47 3.62 -0.60 17.18
N ILE A 48 2.56 -0.94 17.93
CA ILE A 48 1.20 -1.05 17.42
C ILE A 48 0.38 0.06 18.07
N TYR A 49 -0.06 1.03 17.26
CA TYR A 49 -0.79 2.20 17.72
C TYR A 49 -2.29 1.92 17.83
N TYR A 50 -2.88 2.10 19.01
CA TYR A 50 -4.27 1.75 19.29
C TYR A 50 -5.24 2.57 18.46
N LYS A 51 -4.99 3.88 18.34
CA LYS A 51 -5.80 4.77 17.51
C LYS A 51 -5.92 4.29 16.07
N ASN A 52 -4.91 3.62 15.53
CA ASN A 52 -4.94 3.14 14.14
C ASN A 52 -5.82 1.90 13.97
N ILE A 53 -5.75 0.98 14.92
CA ILE A 53 -6.35 -0.36 14.80
C ILE A 53 -7.72 -0.49 15.47
N ILE A 54 -8.14 0.48 16.26
CA ILE A 54 -9.45 0.50 16.92
C ILE A 54 -10.38 1.45 16.17
N TYR A 55 -11.59 1.00 15.88
CA TYR A 55 -12.60 1.85 15.26
C TYR A 55 -14.01 1.56 15.80
N PRO A 56 -14.82 2.59 16.19
CA PRO A 56 -14.35 3.95 16.47
C PRO A 56 -13.39 3.99 17.66
N TYR A 57 -12.39 4.87 17.62
CA TYR A 57 -11.48 5.09 18.74
C TYR A 57 -12.02 6.16 19.68
N SER A 58 -11.87 5.92 21.00
CA SER A 58 -12.17 6.90 22.03
C SER A 58 -11.03 6.94 23.05
N GLU A 59 -10.66 8.13 23.49
CA GLU A 59 -9.72 8.34 24.61
C GLU A 59 -10.27 7.83 25.97
N GLU A 60 -11.56 7.53 26.01
CA GLU A 60 -12.23 7.00 27.22
C GLU A 60 -12.15 5.47 27.31
N TYR A 61 -11.60 4.81 26.31
CA TYR A 61 -11.37 3.38 26.36
C TYR A 61 -10.17 3.05 27.24
N ASP A 62 -10.35 2.08 28.14
CA ASP A 62 -9.24 1.41 28.81
C ASP A 62 -8.77 0.26 27.89
N VAL A 63 -7.59 0.47 27.29
CA VAL A 63 -6.99 -0.51 26.40
C VAL A 63 -5.97 -1.33 27.17
N GLN A 64 -6.27 -2.59 27.40
CA GLN A 64 -5.41 -3.52 28.12
C GLN A 64 -4.74 -4.50 27.14
N ILE A 65 -3.51 -4.84 27.46
CA ILE A 65 -2.69 -5.79 26.72
C ILE A 65 -2.34 -6.97 27.60
N GLU A 66 -2.68 -8.16 27.15
CA GLU A 66 -2.16 -9.40 27.71
C GLU A 66 -1.04 -9.92 26.79
N CYS A 67 0.18 -9.76 27.25
CA CYS A 67 1.39 -10.19 26.54
C CYS A 67 2.55 -10.30 27.52
N GLU A 68 3.41 -11.29 27.34
CA GLU A 68 4.61 -11.50 28.15
C GLU A 68 5.70 -10.46 27.82
N PHE A 69 5.67 -9.90 26.62
CA PHE A 69 6.71 -9.01 26.08
C PHE A 69 6.15 -7.66 25.69
N GLY A 70 7.03 -6.65 25.71
CA GLY A 70 6.67 -5.27 25.36
C GLY A 70 6.02 -4.51 26.51
N LYS A 71 5.59 -3.29 26.21
CA LYS A 71 5.04 -2.32 27.18
C LYS A 71 3.76 -1.73 26.63
N ASN A 72 2.72 -1.62 27.44
CA ASN A 72 1.54 -0.81 27.16
C ASN A 72 1.85 0.64 27.56
N LEU A 73 1.96 1.55 26.57
CA LEU A 73 2.29 2.96 26.77
C LEU A 73 1.06 3.87 26.72
N GLY A 74 -0.15 3.29 26.77
CA GLY A 74 -1.42 4.02 26.74
C GLY A 74 -1.91 4.35 25.34
N ASN A 75 -1.04 4.78 24.44
CA ASN A 75 -1.37 5.04 23.04
C ASN A 75 -0.92 3.92 22.07
N CYS A 76 -0.03 3.04 22.53
CA CYS A 76 0.47 1.90 21.77
C CYS A 76 0.96 0.78 22.67
N TRP A 77 0.98 -0.43 22.15
CA TRP A 77 1.87 -1.47 22.63
C TRP A 77 3.20 -1.34 21.88
N ARG A 78 4.32 -1.43 22.63
CA ARG A 78 5.65 -1.29 22.07
C ARG A 78 6.55 -2.42 22.53
N LEU A 79 7.20 -3.04 21.57
CA LEU A 79 8.28 -3.97 21.79
C LEU A 79 9.61 -3.20 21.71
N GLU A 80 10.35 -3.19 22.81
CA GLU A 80 11.68 -2.59 22.95
C GLU A 80 12.60 -3.68 23.51
N GLU A 81 13.88 -3.67 23.13
CA GLU A 81 14.86 -4.62 23.66
C GLU A 81 14.50 -6.08 23.29
N PHE A 82 14.94 -6.50 22.13
CA PHE A 82 14.66 -7.86 21.61
C PHE A 82 15.52 -8.97 22.24
N ASN A 83 16.25 -8.67 23.36
CA ASN A 83 16.99 -9.68 24.08
C ASN A 83 16.04 -10.55 24.93
N ASP A 84 16.28 -11.85 24.94
CA ASP A 84 15.53 -12.82 25.72
C ASP A 84 14.02 -12.90 25.38
N ILE A 85 13.61 -12.48 24.19
CA ILE A 85 12.25 -12.60 23.69
C ILE A 85 12.08 -13.95 23.00
N ALA A 86 10.96 -14.61 23.26
CA ALA A 86 10.57 -15.82 22.51
C ALA A 86 10.33 -15.49 21.03
N ASP A 87 10.72 -16.41 20.13
CA ASP A 87 10.52 -16.23 18.68
C ASP A 87 9.05 -16.11 18.29
N THR A 88 8.16 -16.61 19.12
CA THR A 88 6.71 -16.54 18.91
C THR A 88 5.97 -16.38 20.23
N PHE A 89 5.04 -15.42 20.28
CA PHE A 89 4.19 -15.20 21.44
C PHE A 89 2.81 -14.66 21.04
N LEU A 90 1.85 -14.70 21.97
CA LEU A 90 0.51 -14.18 21.77
C LEU A 90 0.40 -12.76 22.33
N LEU A 91 -0.20 -11.89 21.54
CA LEU A 91 -0.58 -10.53 21.94
C LEU A 91 -2.10 -10.46 21.90
N THR A 92 -2.73 -10.22 23.06
CA THR A 92 -4.18 -10.05 23.17
C THR A 92 -4.49 -8.61 23.55
N LEU A 93 -5.27 -7.94 22.72
CA LEU A 93 -5.78 -6.59 22.93
C LEU A 93 -7.21 -6.67 23.46
N LYS A 94 -7.48 -6.03 24.60
CA LYS A 94 -8.81 -5.95 25.23
C LYS A 94 -9.21 -4.49 25.37
N ILE A 95 -10.42 -4.16 24.96
CA ILE A 95 -10.98 -2.80 25.05
C ILE A 95 -12.11 -2.82 26.05
N TYR A 96 -11.95 -2.03 27.11
CA TYR A 96 -12.98 -1.83 28.12
C TYR A 96 -13.56 -0.43 27.99
N GLY A 97 -14.87 -0.34 28.12
CA GLY A 97 -15.60 0.91 28.23
C GLY A 97 -15.89 1.26 29.67
N TYR A 98 -16.84 2.18 29.85
CA TYR A 98 -17.29 2.59 31.17
C TYR A 98 -17.64 1.40 32.07
N TYR A 99 -17.35 1.54 33.34
CA TYR A 99 -17.60 0.54 34.39
C TYR A 99 -16.90 -0.82 34.18
N GLY A 100 -15.78 -0.85 33.41
CA GLY A 100 -15.01 -2.05 33.18
C GLY A 100 -15.72 -3.11 32.29
N LYS A 101 -16.68 -2.70 31.49
CA LYS A 101 -17.34 -3.60 30.54
C LYS A 101 -16.41 -3.89 29.37
N LEU A 102 -16.11 -5.17 29.12
CA LEU A 102 -15.37 -5.61 27.94
C LEU A 102 -16.21 -5.34 26.68
N LEU A 103 -15.69 -4.52 25.75
CA LEU A 103 -16.36 -4.13 24.52
C LEU A 103 -15.86 -4.97 23.34
N ALA A 104 -14.55 -5.18 23.23
CA ALA A 104 -13.94 -5.96 22.18
C ALA A 104 -12.65 -6.63 22.67
N GLU A 105 -12.31 -7.75 22.05
CA GLU A 105 -11.06 -8.49 22.30
C GLU A 105 -10.56 -9.09 20.99
N LYS A 106 -9.26 -9.02 20.74
CA LYS A 106 -8.62 -9.69 19.62
C LYS A 106 -7.21 -10.13 19.99
N SER A 107 -6.87 -11.35 19.60
CA SER A 107 -5.53 -11.91 19.75
C SER A 107 -4.86 -11.99 18.38
N CYS A 108 -3.55 -11.71 18.34
CA CYS A 108 -2.70 -11.98 17.20
C CYS A 108 -1.40 -12.67 17.66
N ARG A 109 -0.85 -13.49 16.80
CA ARG A 109 0.46 -14.10 17.02
C ARG A 109 1.53 -13.15 16.55
N VAL A 110 2.46 -12.77 17.41
CA VAL A 110 3.67 -12.05 17.05
C VAL A 110 4.77 -13.07 16.82
N GLN A 111 5.42 -13.00 15.67
CA GLN A 111 6.58 -13.84 15.33
C GLN A 111 7.77 -12.97 15.02
N ILE A 112 8.89 -13.25 15.70
CA ILE A 112 10.15 -12.54 15.54
C ILE A 112 11.02 -13.33 14.55
N PHE A 113 11.55 -12.64 13.58
CA PHE A 113 12.51 -13.17 12.62
C PHE A 113 13.87 -12.49 12.83
N GLU A 114 14.91 -13.28 12.92
CA GLU A 114 16.25 -12.73 12.96
C GLU A 114 16.71 -12.33 11.56
N LYS A 115 17.35 -11.19 11.46
CA LYS A 115 18.00 -10.78 10.23
C LYS A 115 19.14 -11.72 9.92
N LYS A 116 19.05 -12.37 8.79
CA LYS A 116 20.04 -13.30 8.24
C LYS A 116 20.27 -13.02 6.76
N GLU A 117 21.18 -13.73 6.14
CA GLU A 117 21.30 -13.71 4.70
C GLU A 117 20.15 -14.54 4.11
N TYR A 118 19.23 -13.86 3.44
CA TYR A 118 18.17 -14.47 2.67
C TYR A 118 18.61 -14.70 1.22
N PRO A 119 18.03 -15.66 0.50
CA PRO A 119 18.18 -15.75 -0.95
C PRO A 119 17.80 -14.44 -1.63
N THR A 120 18.36 -14.16 -2.80
CA THR A 120 17.94 -12.99 -3.57
C THR A 120 16.48 -13.13 -3.96
N VAL A 121 15.68 -12.10 -3.63
CA VAL A 121 14.24 -12.03 -3.87
C VAL A 121 13.94 -10.91 -4.87
N ASN A 122 13.24 -11.22 -5.95
CA ASN A 122 12.72 -10.23 -6.87
C ASN A 122 11.40 -9.67 -6.33
N LEU A 123 11.40 -8.40 -5.92
CA LEU A 123 10.25 -7.71 -5.33
C LEU A 123 9.67 -6.71 -6.34
N LEU A 124 8.39 -6.87 -6.69
CA LEU A 124 7.61 -5.89 -7.44
C LEU A 124 6.65 -5.17 -6.48
N CYS A 125 6.76 -3.84 -6.37
CA CYS A 125 5.83 -3.03 -5.61
C CYS A 125 4.86 -2.30 -6.57
N ILE A 126 3.56 -2.56 -6.43
CA ILE A 126 2.49 -1.91 -7.19
C ILE A 126 1.69 -1.03 -6.22
N GLY A 127 1.39 0.22 -6.61
CA GLY A 127 0.65 1.11 -5.71
C GLY A 127 0.50 2.54 -6.21
N ASP A 128 0.11 3.40 -5.28
CA ASP A 128 -0.14 4.81 -5.52
C ASP A 128 1.09 5.70 -5.24
N SER A 129 0.84 6.95 -4.80
CA SER A 129 1.89 7.92 -4.45
C SER A 129 2.77 7.48 -3.27
N MET A 130 2.26 6.67 -2.35
CA MET A 130 3.09 6.15 -1.25
C MET A 130 4.16 5.19 -1.78
N THR A 131 3.81 4.35 -2.74
CA THR A 131 4.76 3.47 -3.44
C THR A 131 5.71 4.29 -4.32
N MET A 132 5.20 5.32 -5.00
CA MET A 132 6.00 6.24 -5.81
C MET A 132 7.04 7.01 -5.00
N ALA A 133 6.78 7.29 -3.72
CA ALA A 133 7.73 7.94 -2.83
C ALA A 133 8.98 7.10 -2.52
N GLU A 134 8.95 5.79 -2.81
CA GLU A 134 10.06 4.83 -2.69
C GLU A 134 10.60 4.62 -1.27
N THR A 135 10.42 5.55 -0.36
CA THR A 135 11.09 5.60 0.95
C THR A 135 10.89 4.31 1.76
N TYR A 136 9.66 3.77 1.82
CA TYR A 136 9.42 2.53 2.57
C TYR A 136 10.04 1.31 1.87
N ILE A 137 10.07 1.30 0.53
CA ILE A 137 10.69 0.22 -0.25
C ILE A 137 12.20 0.24 -0.02
N ALA A 138 12.83 1.40 -0.15
CA ALA A 138 14.27 1.58 0.07
C ALA A 138 14.66 1.19 1.51
N HIS A 139 13.85 1.55 2.50
CA HIS A 139 14.07 1.14 3.89
C HIS A 139 14.00 -0.40 4.04
N THR A 140 12.98 -1.03 3.45
CA THR A 140 12.84 -2.51 3.44
C THR A 140 14.05 -3.19 2.79
N VAL A 141 14.48 -2.70 1.62
CA VAL A 141 15.67 -3.22 0.90
C VAL A 141 16.93 -3.08 1.76
N ASN A 142 17.13 -1.93 2.40
CA ASN A 142 18.28 -1.70 3.28
C ASN A 142 18.29 -2.63 4.50
N LYS A 143 17.12 -2.96 5.02
CA LYS A 143 17.01 -3.92 6.14
C LYS A 143 17.32 -5.35 5.74
N LEU A 144 16.78 -5.82 4.62
CA LEU A 144 16.88 -7.22 4.19
C LEU A 144 18.12 -7.52 3.32
N LYS A 145 18.67 -6.50 2.65
CA LYS A 145 19.87 -6.51 1.79
C LYS A 145 19.79 -7.33 0.49
N ASN A 146 19.17 -8.48 0.47
CA ASN A 146 19.15 -9.36 -0.71
C ASN A 146 17.84 -9.22 -1.52
N ILE A 147 17.31 -8.00 -1.60
CA ILE A 147 16.11 -7.68 -2.39
C ILE A 147 16.53 -7.02 -3.69
N ASN A 148 16.14 -7.62 -4.80
CA ASN A 148 16.19 -7.03 -6.12
C ASN A 148 14.82 -6.44 -6.46
N THR A 149 14.70 -5.12 -6.49
CA THR A 149 13.44 -4.46 -6.84
C THR A 149 13.27 -4.42 -8.35
N ILE A 150 12.08 -4.75 -8.83
CA ILE A 150 11.73 -4.73 -10.26
C ILE A 150 10.54 -3.82 -10.51
N GLY A 151 10.42 -3.31 -11.72
CA GLY A 151 9.41 -2.35 -12.14
C GLY A 151 9.98 -1.34 -13.13
N LEU A 152 9.11 -0.52 -13.72
CA LEU A 152 9.50 0.45 -14.74
C LEU A 152 9.93 1.80 -14.15
N ARG A 153 9.66 2.04 -12.90
CA ARG A 153 9.84 3.35 -12.26
C ARG A 153 10.93 3.30 -11.22
N ASN A 154 11.73 4.38 -11.20
CA ASN A 154 12.79 4.61 -10.23
C ASN A 154 13.00 6.12 -10.16
N ILE A 155 12.74 6.75 -9.03
CA ILE A 155 12.69 8.22 -8.92
C ILE A 155 13.90 8.78 -8.16
N SER A 156 14.15 8.29 -6.94
CA SER A 156 15.12 8.94 -6.05
C SER A 156 15.97 8.00 -5.20
N HIS A 157 15.47 6.80 -4.91
CA HIS A 157 16.09 5.90 -3.92
C HIS A 157 16.75 4.67 -4.55
N ASN A 158 16.89 4.65 -5.86
CA ASN A 158 17.46 3.54 -6.62
C ASN A 158 16.73 2.21 -6.37
N VAL A 159 15.41 2.27 -6.25
CA VAL A 159 14.52 1.10 -6.15
C VAL A 159 13.49 1.13 -7.26
N ASN A 160 13.27 0.01 -7.92
CA ASN A 160 12.30 -0.12 -9.00
C ASN A 160 10.92 -0.47 -8.46
N HIS A 161 9.87 0.06 -9.09
CA HIS A 161 8.48 -0.15 -8.67
C HIS A 161 7.47 0.19 -9.78
N GLU A 162 6.16 0.00 -9.50
CA GLU A 162 5.02 0.42 -10.33
C GLU A 162 4.07 1.38 -9.57
N GLY A 163 4.60 2.22 -8.68
CA GLY A 163 3.82 3.25 -8.00
C GLY A 163 3.51 4.45 -8.89
N ARG A 164 2.27 4.96 -8.83
CA ARG A 164 1.83 6.16 -9.58
C ARG A 164 1.04 7.09 -8.70
N GLY A 165 1.49 8.34 -8.61
CA GLY A 165 0.83 9.37 -7.80
C GLY A 165 -0.60 9.63 -8.25
N GLY A 166 -1.52 9.72 -7.30
CA GLY A 166 -2.93 10.00 -7.57
C GLY A 166 -3.75 8.82 -8.09
N TRP A 167 -3.13 7.68 -8.42
CA TRP A 167 -3.84 6.54 -8.97
C TRP A 167 -4.58 5.74 -7.90
N THR A 168 -5.78 5.33 -8.26
CA THR A 168 -6.55 4.30 -7.56
C THR A 168 -6.20 2.91 -8.09
N CYS A 169 -6.60 1.88 -7.39
CA CYS A 169 -6.51 0.51 -7.90
C CYS A 169 -7.25 0.35 -9.25
N SER A 170 -8.39 1.03 -9.43
CA SER A 170 -9.16 1.01 -10.69
C SER A 170 -8.42 1.66 -11.85
N ALA A 171 -7.58 2.65 -11.60
CA ALA A 171 -6.81 3.34 -12.63
C ALA A 171 -5.89 2.40 -13.41
N TYR A 172 -5.44 1.31 -12.79
CA TYR A 172 -4.62 0.30 -13.45
C TYR A 172 -5.38 -0.53 -14.50
N PHE A 173 -6.71 -0.48 -14.47
CA PHE A 173 -7.61 -1.15 -15.44
C PHE A 173 -8.17 -0.18 -16.48
N GLU A 174 -7.93 1.11 -16.34
CA GLU A 174 -8.45 2.13 -17.24
C GLU A 174 -7.41 2.52 -18.29
N LYS A 175 -7.88 2.77 -19.52
CA LYS A 175 -6.99 3.08 -20.64
C LYS A 175 -6.21 4.38 -20.42
N TYR A 176 -6.83 5.35 -19.77
CA TYR A 176 -6.25 6.65 -19.55
C TYR A 176 -6.79 7.28 -18.27
N THR A 177 -5.92 7.73 -17.42
CA THR A 177 -6.32 8.28 -16.12
C THR A 177 -5.78 9.67 -15.84
N ASP A 178 -4.62 10.02 -16.40
CA ASP A 178 -3.94 11.28 -16.11
C ASP A 178 -2.93 11.61 -17.22
N ASP A 179 -2.81 12.89 -17.56
CA ASP A 179 -1.90 13.40 -18.59
C ASP A 179 -0.41 13.11 -18.32
N GLY A 180 -0.04 12.92 -17.04
CA GLY A 180 1.35 12.72 -16.62
C GLY A 180 1.85 11.27 -16.64
N TRP A 181 0.96 10.26 -16.63
CA TRP A 181 1.37 8.87 -16.41
C TRP A 181 1.14 7.94 -17.59
N GLY A 182 0.37 8.39 -18.59
CA GLY A 182 0.00 7.56 -19.75
C GLY A 182 -0.95 6.42 -19.40
N ILE A 183 -0.97 5.41 -20.27
CA ILE A 183 -1.76 4.18 -20.08
C ILE A 183 -1.09 3.30 -19.01
N SER A 184 -1.88 2.57 -18.22
CA SER A 184 -1.37 1.55 -17.31
C SER A 184 -0.42 0.59 -18.02
N PRO A 185 0.77 0.28 -17.46
CA PRO A 185 1.72 -0.63 -18.08
C PRO A 185 1.22 -2.08 -18.14
N PHE A 186 0.14 -2.37 -17.41
CA PHE A 186 -0.51 -3.69 -17.41
C PHE A 186 -1.66 -3.79 -18.40
N LEU A 187 -2.01 -2.70 -19.12
CA LEU A 187 -3.08 -2.72 -20.13
C LEU A 187 -2.54 -3.04 -21.51
N PHE A 188 -3.07 -4.12 -22.09
CA PHE A 188 -2.72 -4.58 -23.42
C PHE A 188 -3.96 -4.73 -24.29
N PRO A 189 -3.87 -4.37 -25.58
CA PRO A 189 -4.97 -4.59 -26.51
C PRO A 189 -5.17 -6.09 -26.77
N GLU A 190 -6.43 -6.49 -26.92
CA GLU A 190 -6.76 -7.87 -27.31
C GLU A 190 -6.25 -8.19 -28.72
N GLY A 191 -5.80 -9.43 -28.93
CA GLY A 191 -5.31 -9.90 -30.22
C GLY A 191 -3.85 -9.60 -30.53
N PHE A 192 -3.12 -8.94 -29.62
CA PHE A 192 -1.69 -8.65 -29.74
C PHE A 192 -0.93 -9.21 -28.53
N ASP A 193 0.29 -9.68 -28.75
CA ASP A 193 1.14 -10.14 -27.65
C ASP A 193 1.87 -8.97 -26.94
N GLY A 194 2.55 -9.28 -25.82
CA GLY A 194 3.23 -8.26 -25.04
C GLY A 194 4.39 -7.60 -25.81
N LYS A 195 5.10 -8.34 -26.66
CA LYS A 195 6.26 -7.83 -27.41
C LYS A 195 5.84 -6.94 -28.57
N GLU A 196 4.70 -7.23 -29.20
CA GLU A 196 4.17 -6.43 -30.29
C GLU A 196 3.67 -5.06 -29.84
N TYR A 197 3.06 -4.97 -28.64
CA TYR A 197 2.46 -3.72 -28.18
C TYR A 197 3.51 -2.78 -27.60
N TYR A 198 3.70 -1.63 -28.25
CA TYR A 198 4.67 -0.62 -27.83
C TYR A 198 4.14 0.30 -26.74
N GLY A 199 2.88 0.72 -26.81
CA GLY A 199 2.27 1.62 -25.84
C GLY A 199 1.42 2.72 -26.49
N ASP A 200 1.24 3.84 -25.78
CA ASP A 200 0.50 5.02 -26.25
C ASP A 200 1.42 6.00 -26.97
N LYS A 201 1.04 6.44 -28.17
CA LYS A 201 1.84 7.31 -29.01
C LYS A 201 2.07 8.68 -28.40
N LYS A 202 1.02 9.31 -27.85
CA LYS A 202 1.13 10.65 -27.24
C LYS A 202 2.09 10.64 -26.07
N PHE A 203 2.02 9.62 -25.23
CA PHE A 203 2.91 9.46 -24.09
C PHE A 203 4.36 9.34 -24.54
N TYR A 204 4.64 8.49 -25.55
CA TYR A 204 5.99 8.34 -26.08
C TYR A 204 6.50 9.55 -26.82
N GLU A 205 5.67 10.25 -27.62
CA GLU A 205 6.05 11.50 -28.26
C GLU A 205 6.35 12.60 -27.24
N TYR A 206 5.55 12.70 -26.18
CA TYR A 206 5.80 13.61 -25.08
C TYR A 206 7.15 13.31 -24.42
N MET A 207 7.43 12.05 -24.13
CA MET A 207 8.70 11.61 -23.54
C MET A 207 9.90 11.89 -24.43
N LEU A 208 9.78 11.62 -25.74
CA LEU A 208 10.86 11.87 -26.71
C LEU A 208 11.15 13.36 -26.98
N ASN A 209 10.12 14.20 -26.92
CA ASN A 209 10.22 15.61 -27.24
C ASN A 209 10.51 16.51 -26.03
N SER A 210 10.36 16.01 -24.82
CA SER A 210 10.66 16.79 -23.63
C SER A 210 12.16 16.74 -23.34
N ASN A 211 12.78 17.92 -23.15
CA ASN A 211 14.15 18.01 -22.63
C ASN A 211 14.25 17.63 -21.13
N THR A 212 13.21 17.06 -20.57
CA THR A 212 13.17 16.64 -19.18
C THR A 212 13.80 15.25 -19.09
N ASP A 213 14.71 15.06 -18.18
CA ASP A 213 15.26 13.77 -17.85
C ASP A 213 14.19 12.91 -17.19
N TYR A 214 13.58 12.03 -17.96
CA TYR A 214 12.59 11.04 -17.48
C TYR A 214 13.23 9.72 -17.06
N SER A 215 14.55 9.65 -16.93
CA SER A 215 15.23 8.47 -16.40
C SER A 215 14.68 8.06 -15.02
N HIS A 216 14.19 9.05 -14.26
CA HIS A 216 13.51 8.84 -12.99
C HIS A 216 12.09 8.24 -13.11
N ILE A 217 11.49 8.18 -14.31
CA ILE A 217 10.22 7.48 -14.51
C ILE A 217 10.45 5.99 -14.86
N GLY A 218 11.72 5.56 -15.02
CA GLY A 218 12.10 4.16 -15.25
C GLY A 218 11.75 3.61 -16.63
N THR A 219 11.16 4.42 -17.51
CA THR A 219 10.93 4.04 -18.90
C THR A 219 12.13 4.46 -19.74
N SER A 220 13.03 3.54 -20.03
CA SER A 220 13.90 3.70 -21.17
C SER A 220 13.00 3.74 -22.41
N VAL A 221 12.78 4.92 -22.97
CA VAL A 221 12.02 5.08 -24.21
C VAL A 221 12.92 4.57 -25.34
N THR A 222 12.81 3.29 -25.63
CA THR A 222 13.45 2.73 -26.81
C THR A 222 12.64 3.15 -28.05
N PRO A 223 13.27 3.52 -29.16
CA PRO A 223 12.55 3.81 -30.38
C PRO A 223 11.64 2.64 -30.78
N ILE A 224 10.46 2.98 -31.34
CA ILE A 224 9.57 1.95 -31.89
C ILE A 224 10.28 1.17 -33.00
N GLN A 225 10.12 -0.15 -32.99
CA GLN A 225 10.73 -1.05 -33.97
C GLN A 225 9.71 -1.51 -35.01
N ASP A 226 10.20 -1.89 -36.18
CA ASP A 226 9.36 -2.45 -37.24
C ASP A 226 8.55 -3.66 -36.75
N GLY A 227 7.26 -3.67 -37.07
CA GLY A 227 6.32 -4.69 -36.63
C GLY A 227 5.59 -4.39 -35.32
N MET A 228 6.09 -3.42 -34.51
CA MET A 228 5.40 -3.05 -33.28
C MET A 228 4.09 -2.29 -33.53
N VAL A 229 3.19 -2.39 -32.56
CA VAL A 229 1.87 -1.78 -32.61
C VAL A 229 1.79 -0.68 -31.53
N ILE A 230 1.38 0.51 -31.95
CA ILE A 230 1.22 1.68 -31.08
C ILE A 230 -0.23 2.14 -31.06
N CYS A 231 -0.72 2.57 -29.90
CA CYS A 231 -2.06 3.14 -29.75
C CYS A 231 -2.02 4.67 -29.97
N ASP A 232 -2.92 5.19 -30.80
CA ASP A 232 -3.15 6.62 -30.98
C ASP A 232 -4.64 6.88 -31.20
N ASN A 233 -5.26 7.70 -30.36
CA ASN A 233 -6.66 8.15 -30.48
C ASN A 233 -7.66 6.99 -30.80
N ASP A 234 -7.71 5.98 -29.95
CA ASP A 234 -8.61 4.81 -30.09
C ASP A 234 -8.38 3.93 -31.35
N LYS A 235 -7.19 4.04 -31.91
CA LYS A 235 -6.76 3.15 -32.99
C LYS A 235 -5.41 2.53 -32.69
N LEU A 236 -5.19 1.33 -33.17
CA LEU A 236 -3.89 0.69 -33.17
C LEU A 236 -3.28 0.79 -34.54
N TYR A 237 -2.03 1.18 -34.58
CA TYR A 237 -1.24 1.32 -35.79
C TYR A 237 -0.03 0.38 -35.72
N ARG A 238 0.21 -0.36 -36.79
CA ARG A 238 1.46 -1.11 -36.94
C ARG A 238 2.51 -0.21 -37.59
N TYR A 239 3.65 -0.12 -36.93
CA TYR A 239 4.79 0.64 -37.44
C TYR A 239 5.62 -0.20 -38.40
N SER A 240 5.94 0.32 -39.60
CA SER A 240 6.87 -0.27 -40.54
C SER A 240 7.60 0.83 -41.31
N LYS A 241 8.92 0.91 -41.13
CA LYS A 241 9.81 1.82 -41.90
C LYS A 241 9.31 3.26 -41.99
N GLY A 242 8.80 3.81 -40.90
CA GLY A 242 8.27 5.18 -40.82
C GLY A 242 6.80 5.34 -41.21
N ILE A 243 6.13 4.26 -41.57
CA ILE A 243 4.70 4.25 -41.94
C ILE A 243 3.90 3.64 -40.79
N TYR A 244 2.71 4.19 -40.55
CA TYR A 244 1.77 3.74 -39.55
C TYR A 244 0.49 3.27 -40.23
N ASP A 245 0.30 1.95 -40.32
CA ASP A 245 -0.89 1.34 -40.88
C ASP A 245 -1.91 0.98 -39.81
N VAL A 246 -3.17 1.38 -39.96
CA VAL A 246 -4.25 1.03 -39.02
C VAL A 246 -4.47 -0.48 -39.05
N VAL A 247 -4.34 -1.14 -37.88
CA VAL A 247 -4.56 -2.58 -37.74
C VAL A 247 -5.76 -2.91 -36.85
N CYS A 248 -6.25 -1.93 -36.04
CA CYS A 248 -7.46 -2.10 -35.25
C CYS A 248 -8.08 -0.73 -34.94
N GLU A 249 -9.39 -0.62 -35.07
CA GLU A 249 -10.19 0.53 -34.62
C GLU A 249 -10.95 0.14 -33.34
N ASN A 250 -11.02 1.08 -32.38
CA ASN A 250 -11.65 0.87 -31.07
C ASN A 250 -11.14 -0.39 -30.33
N PRO A 251 -9.82 -0.51 -30.08
CA PRO A 251 -9.26 -1.68 -29.42
C PRO A 251 -9.81 -1.84 -28.01
N VAL A 252 -10.10 -3.08 -27.63
CA VAL A 252 -10.43 -3.45 -26.26
C VAL A 252 -9.14 -3.72 -25.52
N PHE A 253 -8.94 -3.03 -24.39
CA PHE A 253 -7.79 -3.22 -23.53
C PHE A 253 -8.15 -4.07 -22.31
N LYS A 254 -7.22 -4.92 -21.90
CA LYS A 254 -7.36 -5.76 -20.71
C LYS A 254 -6.09 -5.68 -19.86
N PHE A 255 -6.27 -5.74 -18.56
CA PHE A 255 -5.17 -5.93 -17.62
C PHE A 255 -4.57 -7.34 -17.85
N ASP A 256 -3.28 -7.40 -18.17
CA ASP A 256 -2.58 -8.65 -18.45
C ASP A 256 -1.15 -8.61 -17.88
N PHE A 257 -0.98 -9.26 -16.71
CA PHE A 257 0.31 -9.34 -16.04
C PHE A 257 1.34 -10.13 -16.82
N SER A 258 0.92 -11.17 -17.56
CA SER A 258 1.82 -12.00 -18.39
C SER A 258 2.44 -11.18 -19.51
N LYS A 259 1.61 -10.37 -20.19
CA LYS A 259 2.08 -9.49 -21.27
C LYS A 259 2.99 -8.38 -20.75
N TYR A 260 2.73 -7.86 -19.53
CA TYR A 260 3.61 -6.91 -18.88
C TYR A 260 5.02 -7.50 -18.67
N MET A 261 5.09 -8.71 -18.09
CA MET A 261 6.37 -9.38 -17.87
C MET A 261 7.10 -9.66 -19.19
N GLU A 262 6.37 -10.08 -20.22
CA GLU A 262 6.89 -10.35 -21.57
C GLU A 262 7.40 -9.06 -22.25
N ARG A 263 6.59 -8.00 -22.24
CA ARG A 263 6.88 -6.71 -22.90
C ARG A 263 8.19 -6.10 -22.40
N TYR A 264 8.39 -6.13 -21.11
CA TYR A 264 9.53 -5.47 -20.48
C TYR A 264 10.67 -6.44 -20.13
N SER A 265 10.54 -7.72 -20.47
CA SER A 265 11.55 -8.76 -20.23
C SER A 265 12.06 -8.77 -18.78
N MET A 266 11.14 -8.58 -17.83
CA MET A 266 11.48 -8.50 -16.42
C MET A 266 11.75 -9.88 -15.82
N PRO A 267 12.64 -9.97 -14.81
CA PRO A 267 12.75 -11.16 -13.98
C PRO A 267 11.39 -11.49 -13.35
N THR A 268 11.05 -12.77 -13.27
CA THR A 268 9.84 -13.19 -12.56
C THR A 268 9.92 -12.72 -11.11
N PRO A 269 8.91 -12.01 -10.59
CA PRO A 269 8.88 -11.64 -9.18
C PRO A 269 8.68 -12.88 -8.31
N ASP A 270 9.39 -12.94 -7.20
CA ASP A 270 9.13 -13.89 -6.12
C ASP A 270 8.02 -13.38 -5.21
N ILE A 271 8.00 -12.05 -5.04
CA ILE A 271 7.03 -11.34 -4.20
C ILE A 271 6.47 -10.15 -4.97
N VAL A 272 5.15 -9.96 -4.89
CA VAL A 272 4.45 -8.74 -5.33
C VAL A 272 3.81 -8.09 -4.11
N SER A 273 4.19 -6.84 -3.81
CA SER A 273 3.62 -6.02 -2.73
C SER A 273 2.66 -5.00 -3.30
N ILE A 274 1.43 -4.94 -2.79
CA ILE A 274 0.35 -4.08 -3.31
C ILE A 274 -0.08 -3.12 -2.21
N LEU A 275 -0.04 -1.80 -2.50
CA LEU A 275 -0.48 -0.75 -1.57
C LEU A 275 -1.39 0.25 -2.29
N PHE A 276 -2.69 0.17 -2.03
CA PHE A 276 -3.74 1.07 -2.50
C PHE A 276 -4.70 1.41 -1.39
N GLY A 277 -5.62 2.34 -1.62
CA GLY A 277 -6.71 2.73 -0.73
C GLY A 277 -6.72 4.23 -0.43
N ALA A 278 -5.56 4.89 -0.43
CA ALA A 278 -5.49 6.30 -0.11
C ALA A 278 -6.34 7.15 -1.08
N ASN A 279 -6.20 6.93 -2.38
CA ASN A 279 -6.89 7.74 -3.40
C ASN A 279 -8.36 7.34 -3.59
N GLU A 280 -8.71 6.08 -3.39
CA GLU A 280 -10.07 5.58 -3.45
C GLU A 280 -11.00 6.30 -2.48
N PHE A 281 -10.49 6.59 -1.28
CA PHE A 281 -11.33 7.00 -0.16
C PHE A 281 -11.17 8.47 0.25
N GLN A 282 -10.31 9.27 -0.41
CA GLN A 282 -10.05 10.67 -0.06
C GLN A 282 -11.31 11.54 -0.01
N ILE A 283 -12.19 11.40 -1.00
CA ILE A 283 -13.43 12.18 -1.11
C ILE A 283 -14.69 11.31 -1.07
N CYS A 284 -14.51 10.02 -0.73
CA CYS A 284 -15.60 9.06 -0.64
C CYS A 284 -16.53 9.44 0.52
N SER A 285 -17.81 9.67 0.23
CA SER A 285 -18.81 9.93 1.26
C SER A 285 -19.22 8.65 1.98
N TYR A 286 -19.81 8.78 3.17
CA TYR A 286 -20.35 7.63 3.91
C TYR A 286 -21.39 6.83 3.10
N SER A 287 -22.17 7.51 2.27
CA SER A 287 -23.21 6.86 1.44
C SER A 287 -22.66 6.14 0.21
N GLU A 288 -21.46 6.51 -0.26
CA GLU A 288 -20.81 5.91 -1.42
C GLU A 288 -19.85 4.78 -1.02
N PHE A 289 -19.47 4.72 0.27
CA PHE A 289 -18.41 3.87 0.76
C PHE A 289 -18.59 2.39 0.40
N ASP A 290 -19.75 1.80 0.60
CA ASP A 290 -19.98 0.38 0.33
C ASP A 290 -19.78 0.05 -1.17
N ASN A 291 -20.18 0.96 -2.06
CA ASN A 291 -19.97 0.80 -3.50
C ASN A 291 -18.48 0.91 -3.88
N GLU A 292 -17.79 1.93 -3.36
CA GLU A 292 -16.36 2.13 -3.62
C GLU A 292 -15.51 1.00 -3.00
N LEU A 293 -15.88 0.52 -1.80
CA LEU A 293 -15.21 -0.64 -1.19
C LEU A 293 -15.37 -1.90 -2.05
N ASN A 294 -16.57 -2.19 -2.54
CA ASN A 294 -16.81 -3.35 -3.40
C ASN A 294 -16.00 -3.25 -4.70
N LYS A 295 -15.96 -2.07 -5.32
CA LYS A 295 -15.16 -1.80 -6.53
C LYS A 295 -13.67 -1.99 -6.24
N PHE A 296 -13.18 -1.46 -5.13
CA PHE A 296 -11.79 -1.59 -4.71
C PHE A 296 -11.39 -3.05 -4.48
N ILE A 297 -12.17 -3.81 -3.72
CA ILE A 297 -11.91 -5.24 -3.45
C ILE A 297 -11.98 -6.07 -4.74
N CYS A 298 -12.91 -5.77 -5.64
CA CYS A 298 -13.00 -6.43 -6.95
C CYS A 298 -11.72 -6.21 -7.77
N ASN A 299 -11.25 -4.96 -7.87
CA ASN A 299 -10.03 -4.64 -8.61
C ASN A 299 -8.79 -5.26 -7.97
N LEU A 300 -8.70 -5.27 -6.65
CA LEU A 300 -7.61 -5.93 -5.93
C LEU A 300 -7.58 -7.44 -6.23
N ASN A 301 -8.73 -8.11 -6.19
CA ASN A 301 -8.82 -9.53 -6.57
C ASN A 301 -8.42 -9.76 -8.05
N ASN A 302 -8.81 -8.87 -8.96
CA ASN A 302 -8.44 -8.99 -10.38
C ASN A 302 -6.91 -8.90 -10.57
N ILE A 303 -6.22 -8.03 -9.82
CA ILE A 303 -4.75 -7.98 -9.82
C ILE A 303 -4.17 -9.30 -9.31
N ILE A 304 -4.65 -9.79 -8.17
CA ILE A 304 -4.20 -11.06 -7.56
C ILE A 304 -4.38 -12.23 -8.52
N GLU A 305 -5.56 -12.35 -9.12
CA GLU A 305 -5.86 -13.42 -10.10
C GLU A 305 -4.95 -13.34 -11.33
N ALA A 306 -4.69 -12.14 -11.85
CA ALA A 306 -3.81 -11.95 -13.00
C ALA A 306 -2.35 -12.34 -12.67
N ILE A 307 -1.86 -12.03 -11.48
CA ILE A 307 -0.53 -12.43 -11.03
C ILE A 307 -0.45 -13.94 -10.85
N HIS A 308 -1.41 -14.55 -10.16
CA HIS A 308 -1.45 -16.00 -9.93
C HIS A 308 -1.71 -16.81 -11.21
N LYS A 309 -2.41 -16.23 -12.19
CA LYS A 309 -2.55 -16.83 -13.53
C LYS A 309 -1.20 -16.88 -14.26
N TYR A 310 -0.34 -15.89 -14.07
CA TYR A 310 1.01 -15.88 -14.63
C TYR A 310 1.90 -16.91 -13.93
N ASN A 311 1.95 -16.86 -12.59
CA ASN A 311 2.69 -17.83 -11.78
C ASN A 311 2.08 -17.90 -10.35
N HIS A 312 1.46 -19.04 -10.04
CA HIS A 312 0.78 -19.26 -8.75
C HIS A 312 1.74 -19.30 -7.55
N ASN A 313 3.04 -19.49 -7.78
CA ASN A 313 4.04 -19.51 -6.71
C ASN A 313 4.43 -18.11 -6.22
N ILE A 314 4.08 -17.05 -6.94
CA ILE A 314 4.34 -15.67 -6.52
C ILE A 314 3.62 -15.40 -5.21
N LYS A 315 4.36 -14.88 -4.22
CA LYS A 315 3.80 -14.45 -2.94
C LYS A 315 3.24 -13.03 -3.09
N ILE A 316 1.99 -12.83 -2.69
CA ILE A 316 1.33 -11.52 -2.80
C ILE A 316 1.16 -10.94 -1.40
N ILE A 317 1.69 -9.75 -1.17
CA ILE A 317 1.53 -9.01 0.07
C ILE A 317 0.53 -7.88 -0.17
N ILE A 318 -0.59 -7.90 0.54
CA ILE A 318 -1.57 -6.82 0.56
C ILE A 318 -1.27 -5.95 1.76
N ASN A 319 -0.84 -4.71 1.51
CA ASN A 319 -0.52 -3.76 2.56
C ASN A 319 -1.79 -3.03 3.00
N LEU A 320 -2.05 -2.98 4.30
CA LEU A 320 -3.14 -2.20 4.85
C LEU A 320 -2.83 -0.70 4.70
N PRO A 321 -3.64 0.07 3.94
CA PRO A 321 -3.42 1.51 3.77
C PRO A 321 -3.46 2.24 5.11
N ILE A 322 -2.68 3.30 5.23
CA ILE A 322 -2.55 4.08 6.45
C ILE A 322 -3.55 5.24 6.49
N CYS A 323 -4.02 5.57 7.70
CA CYS A 323 -4.71 6.83 7.96
C CYS A 323 -3.67 7.91 8.25
N GLY A 324 -3.87 9.10 7.74
CA GLY A 324 -2.98 10.22 7.99
C GLY A 324 -3.69 11.55 8.05
N GLY A 325 -2.95 12.55 8.49
CA GLY A 325 -3.45 13.91 8.60
C GLY A 325 -4.39 14.14 9.79
N ASP A 326 -4.53 15.41 10.16
CA ASP A 326 -5.55 15.90 11.06
C ASP A 326 -6.58 16.71 10.28
N GLN A 327 -7.63 17.20 10.95
CA GLN A 327 -8.65 18.00 10.28
C GLN A 327 -8.08 19.31 9.68
N TYR A 328 -7.01 19.84 10.24
CA TYR A 328 -6.35 21.02 9.71
C TYR A 328 -5.75 20.76 8.32
N SER A 329 -4.96 19.70 8.19
CA SER A 329 -4.35 19.32 6.90
C SER A 329 -5.40 18.97 5.84
N TRP A 330 -6.46 18.26 6.22
CA TRP A 330 -7.57 17.93 5.33
C TRP A 330 -8.34 19.18 4.88
N GLY A 331 -8.65 20.10 5.80
CA GLY A 331 -9.32 21.37 5.47
C GLY A 331 -8.47 22.26 4.58
N THR A 332 -7.16 22.32 4.80
CA THR A 332 -6.23 23.10 3.98
C THR A 332 -6.17 22.59 2.54
N GLN A 333 -6.21 21.27 2.33
CA GLN A 333 -6.12 20.67 1.00
C GLN A 333 -7.46 20.60 0.27
N LEU A 334 -8.51 20.20 0.95
CA LEU A 334 -9.82 19.89 0.33
C LEU A 334 -10.92 20.90 0.65
N GLY A 335 -10.63 21.90 1.50
CA GLY A 335 -11.64 22.85 1.96
C GLY A 335 -12.73 22.13 2.76
N CYS A 336 -13.98 22.28 2.33
CA CYS A 336 -15.15 21.66 2.98
C CYS A 336 -15.59 20.35 2.30
N LYS A 337 -14.81 19.81 1.36
CA LYS A 337 -15.25 18.65 0.55
C LYS A 337 -15.15 17.32 1.28
N SER A 338 -14.29 17.21 2.29
CA SER A 338 -14.12 15.98 3.05
C SER A 338 -13.64 16.30 4.47
N SER A 339 -13.59 15.30 5.33
CA SER A 339 -13.06 15.42 6.69
C SER A 339 -12.11 14.29 7.02
N ALA A 340 -11.18 14.56 7.94
CA ALA A 340 -10.26 13.54 8.46
C ALA A 340 -11.01 12.33 9.05
N LYS A 341 -12.14 12.57 9.75
CA LYS A 341 -12.96 11.48 10.33
C LYS A 341 -13.64 10.62 9.28
N GLN A 342 -14.11 11.22 8.17
CA GLN A 342 -14.71 10.49 7.07
C GLN A 342 -13.67 9.60 6.38
N TYR A 343 -12.50 10.14 6.11
CA TYR A 343 -11.39 9.37 5.55
C TYR A 343 -10.94 8.24 6.49
N GLU A 344 -10.78 8.54 7.80
CA GLU A 344 -10.44 7.55 8.81
C GLU A 344 -11.44 6.38 8.82
N TYR A 345 -12.75 6.70 8.77
CA TYR A 345 -13.80 5.67 8.64
C TYR A 345 -13.56 4.79 7.42
N CYS A 346 -13.44 5.40 6.24
CA CYS A 346 -13.32 4.66 4.99
C CYS A 346 -12.07 3.77 4.98
N ILE A 347 -10.92 4.30 5.37
CA ILE A 347 -9.66 3.53 5.42
C ILE A 347 -9.75 2.38 6.43
N LYS A 348 -10.23 2.63 7.64
CA LYS A 348 -10.29 1.58 8.67
C LYS A 348 -11.27 0.47 8.29
N MET A 349 -12.42 0.82 7.73
CA MET A 349 -13.37 -0.17 7.26
C MET A 349 -12.84 -0.96 6.05
N ALA A 350 -12.11 -0.31 5.14
CA ALA A 350 -11.42 -1.01 4.05
C ALA A 350 -10.34 -1.95 4.57
N CYS A 351 -9.54 -1.52 5.56
CA CYS A 351 -8.55 -2.38 6.20
C CYS A 351 -9.17 -3.58 6.93
N SER A 352 -10.31 -3.38 7.60
CA SER A 352 -11.08 -4.49 8.19
C SER A 352 -11.51 -5.48 7.13
N ALA A 353 -12.09 -5.01 6.02
CA ALA A 353 -12.52 -5.87 4.91
C ALA A 353 -11.34 -6.63 4.28
N ILE A 354 -10.19 -5.96 4.06
CA ILE A 354 -8.97 -6.62 3.56
C ILE A 354 -8.52 -7.73 4.53
N THR A 355 -8.47 -7.42 5.82
CA THR A 355 -8.06 -8.39 6.84
C THR A 355 -9.01 -9.60 6.86
N ASP A 356 -10.31 -9.38 6.85
CA ASP A 356 -11.31 -10.45 6.88
C ASP A 356 -11.27 -11.33 5.63
N LEU A 357 -10.98 -10.76 4.46
CA LEU A 357 -11.00 -11.47 3.17
C LEU A 357 -9.68 -12.18 2.85
N PHE A 358 -8.54 -11.64 3.28
CA PHE A 358 -7.24 -12.09 2.78
C PHE A 358 -6.30 -12.67 3.84
N ASP A 359 -6.46 -12.33 5.13
CA ASP A 359 -5.49 -12.72 6.16
C ASP A 359 -5.35 -14.25 6.33
N ARG A 360 -6.43 -15.01 6.04
CA ARG A 360 -6.46 -16.47 6.13
C ARG A 360 -6.03 -17.20 4.85
N ARG A 361 -5.58 -16.45 3.83
CA ARG A 361 -5.24 -17.02 2.52
C ARG A 361 -3.74 -17.25 2.31
N ARG A 362 -2.97 -17.44 3.40
CA ARG A 362 -1.52 -17.72 3.33
C ARG A 362 -1.20 -19.01 2.56
N ASN A 363 -2.06 -20.02 2.63
CA ASN A 363 -1.97 -21.24 1.84
C ASN A 363 -2.18 -21.03 0.33
N GLU A 364 -2.73 -19.88 -0.04
CA GLU A 364 -2.87 -19.42 -1.42
C GLU A 364 -1.76 -18.42 -1.82
N ASN A 365 -0.69 -18.33 -1.02
CA ASN A 365 0.40 -17.36 -1.20
C ASN A 365 -0.03 -15.89 -1.09
N ILE A 366 -1.05 -15.59 -0.27
CA ILE A 366 -1.54 -14.23 -0.02
C ILE A 366 -1.30 -13.88 1.45
N PHE A 367 -0.70 -12.72 1.69
CA PHE A 367 -0.28 -12.24 3.00
C PHE A 367 -0.79 -10.83 3.24
N VAL A 368 -1.19 -10.51 4.46
CA VAL A 368 -1.59 -9.15 4.86
C VAL A 368 -0.47 -8.52 5.67
N CYS A 369 -0.04 -7.31 5.26
CA CYS A 369 0.97 -6.53 5.96
C CYS A 369 0.31 -5.43 6.80
N PRO A 370 0.54 -5.35 8.11
CA PRO A 370 -0.14 -4.44 9.03
C PRO A 370 0.42 -3.01 9.02
N MET A 371 0.66 -2.40 7.85
CA MET A 371 1.22 -1.04 7.76
C MET A 371 0.38 -0.02 8.53
N LEU A 372 -0.96 -0.16 8.50
CA LEU A 372 -1.87 0.67 9.29
C LEU A 372 -1.49 0.68 10.77
N ALA A 373 -1.20 -0.48 11.34
CA ALA A 373 -1.00 -0.64 12.78
C ALA A 373 0.26 0.06 13.29
N VAL A 374 1.31 0.11 12.48
CA VAL A 374 2.66 0.52 12.90
C VAL A 374 3.00 1.98 12.60
N CYS A 375 2.27 2.64 11.73
CA CYS A 375 2.54 4.04 11.38
C CYS A 375 2.12 4.98 12.51
N ASP A 376 3.05 5.76 13.06
CA ASP A 376 2.72 6.81 14.03
C ASP A 376 2.00 7.97 13.33
N THR A 377 0.68 7.97 13.40
CA THR A 377 -0.13 9.02 12.76
C THR A 377 -0.05 10.38 13.45
N VAL A 378 0.64 10.49 14.57
CA VAL A 378 0.90 11.76 15.26
C VAL A 378 2.27 12.31 14.92
N ASN A 379 3.34 11.51 15.02
CA ASN A 379 4.72 11.97 14.85
C ASN A 379 5.37 11.48 13.54
N GLY A 380 4.77 10.51 12.87
CA GLY A 380 5.20 9.98 11.58
C GLY A 380 4.74 10.82 10.38
N PHE A 381 4.15 12.00 10.60
CA PHE A 381 3.74 12.94 9.56
C PHE A 381 4.44 14.28 9.72
N GLN A 382 4.67 14.96 8.60
CA GLN A 382 5.21 16.31 8.62
C GLN A 382 4.24 17.25 9.33
N SER A 383 4.76 18.07 10.23
CA SER A 383 3.96 19.01 11.04
C SER A 383 4.65 20.33 11.20
N ASP A 384 3.89 21.38 11.46
CA ASP A 384 4.37 22.72 11.75
C ASP A 384 3.58 23.35 12.90
N TYR A 385 4.13 24.41 13.50
CA TYR A 385 3.46 25.20 14.53
C TYR A 385 2.81 26.41 13.91
N ILE A 386 1.49 26.48 13.98
CA ILE A 386 0.67 27.49 13.34
C ILE A 386 -0.09 28.27 14.41
N LYS A 387 -0.16 29.61 14.26
CA LYS A 387 -0.94 30.43 15.18
C LYS A 387 -2.40 29.98 15.22
N SER A 388 -2.96 29.82 16.42
CA SER A 388 -4.37 29.42 16.59
C SER A 388 -5.36 30.40 15.96
N ASN A 389 -4.99 31.69 15.88
CA ASN A 389 -5.67 32.72 15.07
C ASN A 389 -4.74 33.94 14.90
N ILE A 390 -5.14 34.91 14.06
CA ILE A 390 -4.31 36.08 13.70
C ILE A 390 -3.96 36.99 14.87
N TYR A 391 -4.71 36.94 15.98
CA TYR A 391 -4.51 37.76 17.16
C TYR A 391 -3.81 37.02 18.31
N SER A 392 -3.62 35.71 18.17
CA SER A 392 -3.04 34.87 19.22
C SER A 392 -1.52 34.88 19.19
N GLU A 393 -0.91 34.86 20.37
CA GLU A 393 0.51 34.51 20.53
C GLU A 393 0.72 33.00 20.73
N HIS A 394 -0.37 32.23 20.80
CA HIS A 394 -0.34 30.79 20.96
C HIS A 394 -0.21 30.10 19.60
N PHE A 395 0.67 29.08 19.57
CA PHE A 395 0.90 28.23 18.41
C PHE A 395 0.45 26.80 18.73
N GLU A 396 -0.24 26.19 17.80
CA GLU A 396 -0.68 24.80 17.87
C GLU A 396 0.06 23.99 16.82
N ARG A 397 0.42 22.76 17.18
CA ARG A 397 1.06 21.83 16.25
C ARG A 397 -0.01 21.22 15.34
N HIS A 398 0.14 21.39 14.03
CA HIS A 398 -0.72 20.80 13.02
C HIS A 398 0.08 19.95 12.05
N ILE A 399 -0.52 18.85 11.61
CA ILE A 399 0.00 18.05 10.50
C ILE A 399 -0.19 18.83 9.21
N THR A 400 0.85 18.94 8.38
CA THR A 400 0.82 19.72 7.14
C THR A 400 0.59 18.88 5.91
N ASN A 401 0.91 17.59 5.95
CA ASN A 401 0.60 16.66 4.88
C ASN A 401 -0.55 15.73 5.31
N TRP A 402 -1.61 15.73 4.54
CA TRP A 402 -2.86 15.05 4.85
C TRP A 402 -2.88 13.54 4.53
N VAL A 403 -2.00 13.07 3.64
CA VAL A 403 -1.96 11.67 3.17
C VAL A 403 -0.59 11.04 3.37
N HIS A 404 0.48 11.75 3.00
CA HIS A 404 1.81 11.17 2.96
C HIS A 404 2.51 11.30 4.31
N PRO A 405 3.02 10.20 4.87
CA PRO A 405 3.86 10.25 6.06
C PRO A 405 5.18 10.96 5.77
N SER A 406 5.85 11.38 6.82
CA SER A 406 7.25 11.81 6.78
C SER A 406 8.17 10.59 6.58
N GLU A 407 9.46 10.85 6.43
CA GLU A 407 10.47 9.78 6.38
C GLU A 407 10.35 8.80 7.56
N ILE A 408 10.01 9.31 8.76
CA ILE A 408 9.80 8.47 9.95
C ILE A 408 8.65 7.50 9.75
N GLY A 409 7.48 7.98 9.34
CA GLY A 409 6.33 7.10 9.12
C GLY A 409 6.56 6.13 7.96
N TYR A 410 7.24 6.54 6.88
CA TYR A 410 7.63 5.64 5.82
C TYR A 410 8.57 4.51 6.29
N LYS A 411 9.52 4.81 7.17
CA LYS A 411 10.40 3.78 7.76
C LYS A 411 9.62 2.78 8.61
N GLN A 412 8.65 3.25 9.39
CA GLN A 412 7.80 2.36 10.21
C GLN A 412 7.01 1.37 9.34
N ILE A 413 6.36 1.84 8.25
CA ILE A 413 5.66 0.93 7.34
C ILE A 413 6.61 0.02 6.55
N GLY A 414 7.83 0.47 6.29
CA GLY A 414 8.91 -0.35 5.72
C GLY A 414 9.36 -1.46 6.67
N ASP A 415 9.37 -1.21 7.98
CA ASP A 415 9.66 -2.25 8.99
C ASP A 415 8.61 -3.36 8.98
N ALA A 416 7.32 -3.00 8.84
CA ALA A 416 6.25 -4.00 8.71
C ALA A 416 6.42 -4.85 7.44
N LEU A 417 6.73 -4.22 6.31
CA LEU A 417 6.96 -4.95 5.06
C LEU A 417 8.18 -5.88 5.17
N ALA A 418 9.28 -5.40 5.77
CA ALA A 418 10.47 -6.20 5.98
C ALA A 418 10.19 -7.44 6.84
N GLY A 419 9.39 -7.30 7.89
CA GLY A 419 8.96 -8.42 8.72
C GLY A 419 8.17 -9.48 7.94
N VAL A 420 7.21 -9.04 7.10
CA VAL A 420 6.41 -9.98 6.29
C VAL A 420 7.27 -10.67 5.22
N ILE A 421 8.20 -9.95 4.58
CA ILE A 421 9.13 -10.57 3.61
C ILE A 421 10.04 -11.58 4.30
N ALA A 422 10.55 -11.27 5.50
CA ALA A 422 11.35 -12.22 6.29
C ALA A 422 10.57 -13.50 6.61
N ASP A 423 9.30 -13.36 7.01
CA ASP A 423 8.37 -14.48 7.23
C ASP A 423 8.20 -15.36 5.98
N ILE A 424 8.04 -14.74 4.82
CA ILE A 424 7.91 -15.45 3.54
C ILE A 424 9.18 -16.20 3.16
N CYS A 425 10.34 -15.61 3.41
CA CYS A 425 11.63 -16.20 3.07
C CYS A 425 12.06 -17.33 4.03
N ASP A 426 11.50 -17.38 5.24
CA ASP A 426 11.79 -18.41 6.24
C ASP A 426 10.91 -19.68 6.09
N ASN A 427 9.80 -19.60 5.37
CA ASN A 427 8.87 -20.69 5.11
C ASN A 427 8.99 -21.24 3.69
#